data_432b109fe1c5ddfcec5cdc0b96004390
#
_entry.id   432b109fe1c5ddfcec5cdc0b96004390
#
_cell.length_a   1.000
_cell.length_b   1.000
_cell.length_c   1.000
_cell.angle_alpha   90.00
_cell.angle_beta   90.00
_cell.angle_gamma   90.00
#
_symmetry.space_group_name_H-M   'P 1'
#
loop_
_entity.id
_entity.type
_entity.pdbx_description
1 polymer ?
#
loop_
_entity_poly.entity_id
_entity_poly.type
_entity_poly.pdbx_seq_one_letter_code
_entity_poly.pdbx_strand_id
1 'polypeptide(L)'
;MKKVSIIIPIYNGERYIDKCLNSIFNQTCDNYEIIAIDDNSGDNSYKILKQYKDKIKLYKISKHDSCAVRNFGLTKCTGDLIIFLDMDDTINQKLIETINEYDDVEYDMLRFQAVMIDNNKNIVEEFVTKNIGIYKGLDFLNLCAVNNEIYSPSWLYCYSRQFWENNNFKFLQGKTQEDFGLTSYQLYKASTVISIPYIGYYYYKSNNSIMRNDDYEKTKKKAMDVLYHTESHYNNFILDIPDYNIRRNIINYFINVLEHKKEYLDTDDKKEYDSIIKVKKKEWL
;
A
#
# COMPACT_ATOMS: atom_id res chain seq x y z
N MET A 1 11.18 7.53 -21.40
CA MET A 1 10.96 7.55 -19.93
C MET A 1 9.44 7.66 -19.67
N LYS A 2 8.91 6.76 -18.88
CA LYS A 2 7.50 6.75 -18.45
C LYS A 2 7.25 7.83 -17.42
N LYS A 3 6.17 8.60 -17.54
CA LYS A 3 5.82 9.65 -16.59
C LYS A 3 5.18 9.05 -15.35
N VAL A 4 5.59 9.51 -14.15
CA VAL A 4 5.07 9.03 -12.86
C VAL A 4 4.05 10.01 -12.29
N SER A 5 2.85 9.55 -11.97
CA SER A 5 1.85 10.28 -11.17
C SER A 5 2.03 9.92 -9.69
N ILE A 6 2.33 10.90 -8.85
CA ILE A 6 2.49 10.75 -7.41
C ILE A 6 1.22 11.25 -6.73
N ILE A 7 0.46 10.35 -6.10
CA ILE A 7 -0.80 10.67 -5.42
C ILE A 7 -0.53 10.83 -3.93
N ILE A 8 -0.89 12.00 -3.39
CA ILE A 8 -0.69 12.34 -1.99
C ILE A 8 -2.05 12.68 -1.35
N PRO A 9 -2.64 11.75 -0.57
CA PRO A 9 -3.81 12.06 0.26
C PRO A 9 -3.37 12.90 1.46
N ILE A 10 -4.11 14.00 1.76
CA ILE A 10 -3.72 14.95 2.80
C ILE A 10 -4.94 15.23 3.69
N TYR A 11 -4.75 15.04 5.00
CA TYR A 11 -5.72 15.42 6.03
C TYR A 11 -5.00 15.83 7.31
N ASN A 12 -5.10 17.12 7.71
CA ASN A 12 -4.44 17.69 8.89
C ASN A 12 -2.93 17.43 8.93
N GLY A 13 -2.25 17.72 7.82
CA GLY A 13 -0.84 17.42 7.58
C GLY A 13 0.10 18.61 7.65
N GLU A 14 -0.30 19.76 8.21
CA GLU A 14 0.48 21.02 8.17
C GLU A 14 1.96 20.88 8.57
N ARG A 15 2.28 19.93 9.45
CA ARG A 15 3.64 19.68 9.94
C ARG A 15 4.51 18.86 9.01
N TYR A 16 3.91 18.18 8.03
CA TYR A 16 4.57 17.15 7.22
C TYR A 16 4.71 17.55 5.76
N ILE A 17 3.77 18.36 5.23
CA ILE A 17 3.63 18.69 3.81
C ILE A 17 4.94 19.18 3.19
N ASP A 18 5.63 20.13 3.83
CA ASP A 18 6.87 20.69 3.28
C ASP A 18 7.96 19.64 3.14
N LYS A 19 8.11 18.75 4.13
CA LYS A 19 9.10 17.67 4.09
C LYS A 19 8.76 16.65 3.00
N CYS A 20 7.49 16.25 2.90
CA CYS A 20 6.98 15.33 1.90
C CYS A 20 7.23 15.89 0.48
N LEU A 21 6.74 17.10 0.19
CA LEU A 21 6.89 17.74 -1.12
C LEU A 21 8.36 17.99 -1.49
N ASN A 22 9.19 18.41 -0.54
CA ASN A 22 10.62 18.60 -0.80
C ASN A 22 11.33 17.30 -1.19
N SER A 23 10.90 16.14 -0.69
CA SER A 23 11.46 14.85 -1.12
C SER A 23 11.17 14.54 -2.59
N ILE A 24 10.07 15.07 -3.11
CA ILE A 24 9.70 14.95 -4.53
C ILE A 24 10.41 16.00 -5.36
N PHE A 25 10.45 17.26 -4.91
CA PHE A 25 11.13 18.34 -5.66
C PHE A 25 12.63 18.11 -5.79
N ASN A 26 13.24 17.30 -4.92
CA ASN A 26 14.65 16.94 -4.96
C ASN A 26 14.92 15.64 -5.76
N GLN A 27 13.95 15.11 -6.51
CA GLN A 27 14.19 13.97 -7.38
C GLN A 27 15.22 14.32 -8.48
N THR A 28 16.09 13.37 -8.80
CA THR A 28 17.10 13.51 -9.87
C THR A 28 16.50 13.43 -11.28
N CYS A 29 15.25 13.02 -11.39
CA CYS A 29 14.49 12.94 -12.64
C CYS A 29 13.19 13.75 -12.45
N ASP A 30 12.84 14.58 -13.43
CA ASP A 30 11.69 15.50 -13.40
C ASP A 30 10.45 15.00 -14.16
N ASN A 31 10.49 13.75 -14.67
CA ASN A 31 9.38 13.18 -15.43
C ASN A 31 8.27 12.63 -14.52
N TYR A 32 7.70 13.51 -13.70
CA TYR A 32 6.60 13.20 -12.80
C TYR A 32 5.55 14.31 -12.76
N GLU A 33 4.44 14.02 -12.13
CA GLU A 33 3.44 14.99 -11.70
C GLU A 33 3.02 14.68 -10.26
N ILE A 34 2.63 15.72 -9.52
CA ILE A 34 2.17 15.59 -8.13
C ILE A 34 0.66 15.88 -8.08
N ILE A 35 -0.10 14.95 -7.53
CA ILE A 35 -1.55 15.06 -7.33
C ILE A 35 -1.78 15.12 -5.83
N ALA A 36 -1.87 16.33 -5.28
CA ALA A 36 -2.10 16.58 -3.87
C ALA A 36 -3.60 16.81 -3.63
N ILE A 37 -4.18 16.03 -2.71
CA ILE A 37 -5.62 16.05 -2.47
C ILE A 37 -5.86 16.32 -0.98
N ASP A 38 -6.31 17.54 -0.67
CA ASP A 38 -6.73 17.94 0.67
C ASP A 38 -8.16 17.47 0.95
N ASP A 39 -8.32 16.57 1.92
CA ASP A 39 -9.63 16.05 2.32
C ASP A 39 -10.28 16.92 3.39
N ASN A 40 -10.42 18.23 3.07
CA ASN A 40 -11.04 19.22 3.94
C ASN A 40 -10.36 19.35 5.31
N SER A 41 -9.03 19.51 5.29
CA SER A 41 -8.23 19.72 6.51
C SER A 41 -8.76 20.91 7.32
N GLY A 42 -8.73 20.75 8.65
CA GLY A 42 -9.11 21.81 9.61
C GLY A 42 -7.93 22.67 10.07
N ASP A 43 -6.68 22.30 9.72
CA ASP A 43 -5.45 23.01 10.02
C ASP A 43 -4.99 23.89 8.83
N ASN A 44 -3.70 24.31 8.82
CA ASN A 44 -3.15 25.12 7.73
C ASN A 44 -2.75 24.32 6.47
N SER A 45 -3.01 23.01 6.38
CA SER A 45 -2.59 22.14 5.28
C SER A 45 -2.92 22.73 3.91
N TYR A 46 -4.19 23.10 3.68
CA TYR A 46 -4.61 23.64 2.39
C TYR A 46 -3.94 24.99 2.06
N LYS A 47 -3.69 25.83 3.08
CA LYS A 47 -2.98 27.10 2.91
C LYS A 47 -1.52 26.90 2.51
N ILE A 48 -0.85 25.91 3.10
CA ILE A 48 0.53 25.52 2.75
C ILE A 48 0.57 24.99 1.32
N LEU A 49 -0.31 24.05 0.97
CA LEU A 49 -0.39 23.48 -0.38
C LEU A 49 -0.60 24.54 -1.48
N LYS A 50 -1.37 25.59 -1.21
CA LYS A 50 -1.56 26.72 -2.14
C LYS A 50 -0.26 27.44 -2.51
N GLN A 51 0.75 27.40 -1.66
CA GLN A 51 2.05 28.01 -1.97
C GLN A 51 2.80 27.24 -3.06
N TYR A 52 2.45 25.97 -3.26
CA TYR A 52 3.04 25.08 -4.27
C TYR A 52 2.17 24.89 -5.53
N LYS A 53 1.07 25.65 -5.69
CA LYS A 53 0.07 25.51 -6.78
C LYS A 53 0.67 25.46 -8.19
N ASP A 54 1.81 26.09 -8.42
CA ASP A 54 2.47 26.12 -9.72
C ASP A 54 3.32 24.87 -9.98
N LYS A 55 3.53 24.02 -8.97
CA LYS A 55 4.33 22.78 -9.02
C LYS A 55 3.50 21.52 -8.82
N ILE A 56 2.27 21.64 -8.32
CA ILE A 56 1.40 20.51 -7.98
C ILE A 56 -0.01 20.69 -8.57
N LYS A 57 -0.67 19.59 -8.87
CA LYS A 57 -2.12 19.57 -9.13
C LYS A 57 -2.84 19.48 -7.78
N LEU A 58 -3.36 20.60 -7.28
CA LEU A 58 -4.01 20.68 -5.99
C LEU A 58 -5.52 20.52 -6.12
N TYR A 59 -6.09 19.58 -5.37
CA TYR A 59 -7.53 19.38 -5.25
C TYR A 59 -7.96 19.51 -3.78
N LYS A 60 -9.20 20.00 -3.57
CA LYS A 60 -9.86 20.00 -2.26
C LYS A 60 -11.16 19.23 -2.39
N ILE A 61 -11.34 18.22 -1.52
CA ILE A 61 -12.56 17.40 -1.45
C ILE A 61 -13.00 17.28 0.01
N SER A 62 -14.09 16.59 0.28
CA SER A 62 -14.58 16.29 1.63
C SER A 62 -15.17 14.89 1.62
N LYS A 63 -14.34 13.90 1.82
CA LYS A 63 -14.70 12.48 1.82
C LYS A 63 -14.55 11.82 3.19
N HIS A 64 -13.60 12.33 4.01
CA HIS A 64 -13.25 11.79 5.33
C HIS A 64 -12.91 10.29 5.30
N ASP A 65 -12.31 9.86 4.19
CA ASP A 65 -11.95 8.47 3.91
C ASP A 65 -10.74 8.44 2.97
N SER A 66 -9.60 7.91 3.44
CA SER A 66 -8.35 7.85 2.69
C SER A 66 -8.47 7.04 1.38
N CYS A 67 -9.29 5.98 1.38
CA CYS A 67 -9.58 5.18 0.20
C CYS A 67 -10.29 6.02 -0.88
N ALA A 68 -11.30 6.79 -0.46
CA ALA A 68 -12.02 7.69 -1.37
C ALA A 68 -11.11 8.77 -1.94
N VAL A 69 -10.17 9.29 -1.14
CA VAL A 69 -9.17 10.29 -1.56
C VAL A 69 -8.20 9.69 -2.57
N ARG A 70 -7.63 8.49 -2.30
CA ARG A 70 -6.75 7.80 -3.24
C ARG A 70 -7.49 7.45 -4.54
N ASN A 71 -8.73 6.94 -4.46
CA ASN A 71 -9.57 6.65 -5.63
C ASN A 71 -9.86 7.92 -6.45
N PHE A 72 -10.09 9.05 -5.82
CA PHE A 72 -10.24 10.33 -6.52
C PHE A 72 -8.92 10.72 -7.21
N GLY A 73 -7.77 10.59 -6.53
CA GLY A 73 -6.45 10.87 -7.09
C GLY A 73 -6.17 10.07 -8.36
N LEU A 74 -6.53 8.78 -8.38
CA LEU A 74 -6.41 7.92 -9.55
C LEU A 74 -7.14 8.50 -10.79
N THR A 75 -8.30 9.15 -10.61
CA THR A 75 -9.03 9.79 -11.73
C THR A 75 -8.32 11.04 -12.28
N LYS A 76 -7.27 11.53 -11.60
CA LYS A 76 -6.52 12.75 -11.98
C LYS A 76 -5.14 12.44 -12.57
N CYS A 77 -4.71 11.18 -12.51
CA CYS A 77 -3.44 10.72 -13.07
C CYS A 77 -3.41 10.88 -14.59
N THR A 78 -2.28 11.38 -15.09
CA THR A 78 -1.99 11.47 -16.54
C THR A 78 -0.66 10.78 -16.88
N GLY A 79 0.12 10.36 -15.89
CA GLY A 79 1.34 9.60 -16.08
C GLY A 79 1.07 8.15 -16.47
N ASP A 80 2.10 7.49 -16.98
CA ASP A 80 2.05 6.07 -17.37
C ASP A 80 2.13 5.16 -16.14
N LEU A 81 2.76 5.68 -15.08
CA LEU A 81 3.00 4.99 -13.82
C LEU A 81 2.33 5.74 -12.65
N ILE A 82 2.03 5.02 -11.58
CA ILE A 82 1.39 5.54 -10.37
C ILE A 82 2.22 5.16 -9.14
N ILE A 83 2.44 6.12 -8.25
CA ILE A 83 2.98 5.91 -6.90
C ILE A 83 2.04 6.58 -5.91
N PHE A 84 1.79 5.92 -4.77
CA PHE A 84 1.15 6.53 -3.61
C PHE A 84 2.23 6.99 -2.63
N LEU A 85 2.04 8.18 -2.06
CA LEU A 85 2.92 8.71 -1.03
C LEU A 85 2.07 9.30 0.09
N ASP A 86 2.24 8.79 1.30
CA ASP A 86 1.55 9.34 2.46
C ASP A 86 2.20 10.68 2.87
N MET A 87 1.39 11.64 3.30
CA MET A 87 1.83 13.02 3.53
C MET A 87 2.88 13.19 4.65
N ASP A 88 3.00 12.22 5.56
CA ASP A 88 3.96 12.20 6.66
C ASP A 88 5.27 11.47 6.34
N ASP A 89 5.39 10.93 5.11
CA ASP A 89 6.51 10.16 4.62
C ASP A 89 7.35 10.90 3.57
N THR A 90 8.45 10.27 3.13
CA THR A 90 9.30 10.79 2.07
C THR A 90 9.78 9.68 1.14
N ILE A 91 10.17 10.07 -0.09
CA ILE A 91 10.79 9.16 -1.06
C ILE A 91 12.28 9.48 -1.24
N ASN A 92 13.06 8.46 -1.60
CA ASN A 92 14.47 8.64 -1.92
C ASN A 92 14.63 9.48 -3.19
N GLN A 93 15.60 10.39 -3.20
CA GLN A 93 15.83 11.35 -4.30
C GLN A 93 16.07 10.73 -5.68
N LYS A 94 16.41 9.43 -5.76
CA LYS A 94 16.62 8.72 -7.02
C LYS A 94 15.49 7.73 -7.34
N LEU A 95 14.37 7.75 -6.62
CA LEU A 95 13.31 6.75 -6.83
C LEU A 95 12.75 6.81 -8.26
N ILE A 96 12.47 8.00 -8.78
CA ILE A 96 11.90 8.16 -10.13
C ILE A 96 12.93 7.74 -11.21
N GLU A 97 14.19 8.12 -11.03
CA GLU A 97 15.30 7.68 -11.90
C GLU A 97 15.41 6.15 -11.90
N THR A 98 15.46 5.52 -10.72
CA THR A 98 15.57 4.07 -10.58
C THR A 98 14.39 3.31 -11.19
N ILE A 99 13.16 3.81 -11.06
CA ILE A 99 11.98 3.22 -11.72
C ILE A 99 12.15 3.30 -13.24
N ASN A 100 12.64 4.41 -13.77
CA ASN A 100 12.83 4.61 -15.20
C ASN A 100 13.99 3.79 -15.81
N GLU A 101 14.89 3.21 -14.99
CA GLU A 101 15.87 2.22 -15.46
C GLU A 101 15.22 0.95 -16.04
N TYR A 102 13.94 0.71 -15.71
CA TYR A 102 13.15 -0.43 -16.18
C TYR A 102 12.13 -0.05 -17.28
N ASP A 103 12.33 1.08 -17.96
CA ASP A 103 11.38 1.61 -18.97
C ASP A 103 11.23 0.68 -20.18
N ASP A 104 12.30 -0.05 -20.52
CA ASP A 104 12.33 -1.02 -21.61
C ASP A 104 11.60 -2.33 -21.29
N VAL A 105 11.19 -2.53 -20.03
CA VAL A 105 10.44 -3.70 -19.59
C VAL A 105 8.97 -3.32 -19.42
N GLU A 106 8.07 -4.06 -20.08
CA GLU A 106 6.64 -3.95 -19.80
C GLU A 106 6.33 -4.68 -18.51
N TYR A 107 5.86 -3.94 -17.48
CA TYR A 107 5.48 -4.48 -16.17
C TYR A 107 4.19 -3.87 -15.65
N ASP A 108 3.50 -4.65 -14.84
CA ASP A 108 2.28 -4.23 -14.14
C ASP A 108 2.58 -3.57 -12.80
N MET A 109 3.54 -4.12 -12.08
CA MET A 109 3.98 -3.64 -10.78
C MET A 109 5.51 -3.68 -10.66
N LEU A 110 6.09 -2.64 -10.07
CA LEU A 110 7.49 -2.62 -9.65
C LEU A 110 7.53 -2.39 -8.13
N ARG A 111 8.08 -3.36 -7.40
CA ARG A 111 8.30 -3.28 -5.96
C ARG A 111 9.70 -2.78 -5.67
N PHE A 112 9.82 -1.72 -4.91
CA PHE A 112 11.05 -1.28 -4.27
C PHE A 112 11.01 -1.59 -2.77
N GLN A 113 12.06 -1.29 -2.05
CA GLN A 113 12.17 -1.52 -0.61
C GLN A 113 11.89 -0.24 0.17
N ALA A 114 11.58 -0.38 1.45
CA ALA A 114 11.36 0.74 2.36
C ALA A 114 11.94 0.45 3.74
N VAL A 115 12.14 1.51 4.51
CA VAL A 115 12.55 1.44 5.92
C VAL A 115 11.66 2.35 6.76
N MET A 116 11.34 1.89 7.97
CA MET A 116 10.69 2.72 8.98
C MET A 116 11.76 3.42 9.82
N ILE A 117 11.60 4.73 9.98
CA ILE A 117 12.51 5.61 10.70
C ILE A 117 11.81 6.20 11.93
N ASP A 118 12.43 6.10 13.09
CA ASP A 118 11.95 6.74 14.31
C ASP A 118 12.33 8.24 14.41
N ASN A 119 11.86 8.91 15.47
CA ASN A 119 12.16 10.32 15.70
C ASN A 119 13.66 10.62 15.91
N ASN A 120 14.46 9.61 16.25
CA ASN A 120 15.92 9.71 16.44
C ASN A 120 16.69 9.40 15.15
N LYS A 121 15.97 9.18 14.03
CA LYS A 121 16.50 8.78 12.71
C LYS A 121 17.12 7.38 12.67
N ASN A 122 16.77 6.50 13.61
CA ASN A 122 17.15 5.10 13.54
C ASN A 122 16.17 4.32 12.67
N ILE A 123 16.70 3.34 11.94
CA ILE A 123 15.85 2.35 11.25
C ILE A 123 15.33 1.39 12.34
N VAL A 124 14.01 1.29 12.44
CA VAL A 124 13.32 0.45 13.44
C VAL A 124 12.57 -0.73 12.82
N GLU A 125 12.33 -0.68 11.52
CA GLU A 125 11.72 -1.77 10.75
C GLU A 125 12.15 -1.66 9.28
N GLU A 126 12.26 -2.81 8.61
CA GLU A 126 12.62 -2.90 7.21
C GLU A 126 11.54 -3.65 6.42
N PHE A 127 11.08 -3.06 5.32
CA PHE A 127 10.16 -3.68 4.36
C PHE A 127 10.95 -4.17 3.14
N VAL A 128 11.83 -5.12 3.38
CA VAL A 128 12.77 -5.65 2.39
C VAL A 128 12.41 -7.08 1.99
N THR A 129 12.84 -7.50 0.82
CA THR A 129 12.73 -8.88 0.36
C THR A 129 14.05 -9.34 -0.27
N LYS A 130 14.33 -10.63 -0.15
CA LYS A 130 15.43 -11.28 -0.88
C LYS A 130 14.99 -11.73 -2.28
N ASN A 131 13.71 -11.70 -2.58
CA ASN A 131 13.15 -12.09 -3.86
C ASN A 131 13.31 -10.95 -4.88
N ILE A 132 14.51 -10.80 -5.41
CA ILE A 132 14.87 -9.76 -6.39
C ILE A 132 14.85 -10.35 -7.79
N GLY A 133 14.24 -9.65 -8.75
CA GLY A 133 14.15 -10.07 -10.14
C GLY A 133 12.82 -9.74 -10.81
N ILE A 134 12.57 -10.40 -11.92
CA ILE A 134 11.34 -10.27 -12.72
C ILE A 134 10.56 -11.57 -12.60
N TYR A 135 9.29 -11.47 -12.24
CA TYR A 135 8.42 -12.61 -11.93
C TYR A 135 7.06 -12.46 -12.62
N LYS A 136 6.37 -13.58 -12.83
CA LYS A 136 4.91 -13.55 -12.94
C LYS A 136 4.32 -13.19 -11.58
N GLY A 137 3.23 -12.44 -11.56
CA GLY A 137 2.65 -11.96 -10.32
C GLY A 137 2.26 -13.07 -9.35
N LEU A 138 1.65 -14.15 -9.83
CA LEU A 138 1.31 -15.31 -8.98
C LEU A 138 2.54 -16.00 -8.40
N ASP A 139 3.63 -16.13 -9.18
CA ASP A 139 4.89 -16.74 -8.70
C ASP A 139 5.51 -15.86 -7.60
N PHE A 140 5.51 -14.53 -7.80
CA PHE A 140 5.98 -13.58 -6.80
C PHE A 140 5.13 -13.60 -5.53
N LEU A 141 3.80 -13.63 -5.67
CA LEU A 141 2.89 -13.76 -4.53
C LEU A 141 3.15 -15.04 -3.74
N ASN A 142 3.35 -16.17 -4.42
CA ASN A 142 3.70 -17.45 -3.78
C ASN A 142 5.04 -17.39 -3.03
N LEU A 143 6.08 -16.82 -3.66
CA LEU A 143 7.39 -16.63 -3.01
C LEU A 143 7.27 -15.77 -1.75
N CYS A 144 6.54 -14.67 -1.83
CA CYS A 144 6.28 -13.79 -0.69
C CYS A 144 5.46 -14.50 0.40
N ALA A 145 4.48 -15.34 0.03
CA ALA A 145 3.70 -16.12 0.98
C ALA A 145 4.58 -17.13 1.75
N VAL A 146 5.43 -17.88 1.05
CA VAL A 146 6.35 -18.87 1.64
C VAL A 146 7.36 -18.21 2.58
N ASN A 147 7.85 -17.03 2.21
CA ASN A 147 8.85 -16.28 3.00
C ASN A 147 8.24 -15.37 4.07
N ASN A 148 6.90 -15.35 4.17
CA ASN A 148 6.16 -14.43 5.05
C ASN A 148 6.48 -12.94 4.77
N GLU A 149 6.63 -12.58 3.49
CA GLU A 149 7.05 -11.27 2.97
C GLU A 149 5.98 -10.60 2.10
N ILE A 150 4.69 -10.95 2.26
CA ILE A 150 3.61 -10.20 1.58
C ILE A 150 3.45 -8.86 2.30
N TYR A 151 4.21 -7.87 1.87
CA TYR A 151 4.05 -6.49 2.32
C TYR A 151 2.95 -5.82 1.50
N SER A 152 1.89 -5.46 2.18
CA SER A 152 0.66 -4.96 1.54
C SER A 152 0.65 -3.46 1.24
N PRO A 153 1.41 -2.55 1.90
CA PRO A 153 1.26 -1.12 1.68
C PRO A 153 1.39 -0.72 0.21
N SER A 154 0.40 0.00 -0.30
CA SER A 154 0.38 0.44 -1.70
C SER A 154 1.52 1.39 -2.06
N TRP A 155 2.05 2.12 -1.07
CA TRP A 155 3.21 2.99 -1.25
C TRP A 155 4.54 2.23 -1.47
N LEU A 156 4.56 0.91 -1.33
CA LEU A 156 5.75 0.06 -1.59
C LEU A 156 5.92 -0.29 -3.07
N TYR A 157 4.96 0.09 -3.90
CA TYR A 157 4.91 -0.30 -5.31
C TYR A 157 4.75 0.91 -6.22
N CYS A 158 5.34 0.80 -7.41
CA CYS A 158 4.98 1.58 -8.58
C CYS A 158 4.11 0.72 -9.49
N TYR A 159 2.99 1.25 -9.94
CA TYR A 159 2.01 0.53 -10.75
C TYR A 159 1.94 1.08 -12.16
N SER A 160 1.79 0.22 -13.16
CA SER A 160 1.32 0.64 -14.48
C SER A 160 -0.10 1.21 -14.35
N ARG A 161 -0.33 2.44 -14.86
CA ARG A 161 -1.67 3.02 -14.86
C ARG A 161 -2.64 2.19 -15.68
N GLN A 162 -2.20 1.68 -16.84
CA GLN A 162 -3.00 0.80 -17.68
C GLN A 162 -3.42 -0.49 -16.96
N PHE A 163 -2.51 -1.11 -16.21
CA PHE A 163 -2.81 -2.28 -15.38
C PHE A 163 -3.88 -1.97 -14.34
N TRP A 164 -3.77 -0.81 -13.67
CA TRP A 164 -4.75 -0.36 -12.69
C TRP A 164 -6.13 -0.16 -13.31
N GLU A 165 -6.20 0.56 -14.44
CA GLU A 165 -7.44 0.87 -15.16
C GLU A 165 -8.09 -0.38 -15.76
N ASN A 166 -7.33 -1.25 -16.43
CA ASN A 166 -7.84 -2.46 -17.09
C ASN A 166 -8.50 -3.44 -16.11
N ASN A 167 -8.02 -3.47 -14.86
CA ASN A 167 -8.58 -4.32 -13.82
C ASN A 167 -9.61 -3.60 -12.92
N ASN A 168 -9.89 -2.32 -13.16
CA ASN A 168 -10.79 -1.50 -12.35
C ASN A 168 -10.47 -1.52 -10.84
N PHE A 169 -9.18 -1.58 -10.49
CA PHE A 169 -8.78 -1.61 -9.08
C PHE A 169 -9.23 -0.35 -8.34
N LYS A 170 -9.70 -0.55 -7.11
CA LYS A 170 -10.15 0.53 -6.21
C LYS A 170 -9.85 0.15 -4.78
N PHE A 171 -9.45 1.14 -3.99
CA PHE A 171 -9.42 1.01 -2.53
C PHE A 171 -10.85 0.89 -2.00
N LEU A 172 -11.09 -0.10 -1.15
CA LEU A 172 -12.41 -0.39 -0.59
C LEU A 172 -12.72 0.57 0.56
N GLN A 173 -13.69 1.47 0.34
CA GLN A 173 -14.11 2.45 1.34
C GLN A 173 -14.79 1.79 2.55
N GLY A 174 -14.65 2.43 3.71
CA GLY A 174 -15.27 1.97 4.96
C GLY A 174 -14.59 0.77 5.63
N LYS A 175 -13.56 0.19 5.00
CA LYS A 175 -12.73 -0.86 5.56
C LYS A 175 -11.35 -0.33 5.96
N THR A 176 -10.80 -0.86 7.04
CA THR A 176 -9.39 -0.67 7.40
C THR A 176 -8.54 -1.74 6.71
N GLN A 177 -7.23 -1.56 6.68
CA GLN A 177 -6.31 -2.51 6.02
C GLN A 177 -6.65 -2.69 4.52
N GLU A 178 -7.03 -1.61 3.88
CA GLU A 178 -7.44 -1.57 2.47
C GLU A 178 -6.34 -2.05 1.52
N ASP A 179 -5.09 -1.76 1.85
CA ASP A 179 -3.92 -2.22 1.11
C ASP A 179 -3.80 -3.75 1.17
N PHE A 180 -4.02 -4.36 2.36
CA PHE A 180 -4.05 -5.81 2.52
C PHE A 180 -5.12 -6.44 1.64
N GLY A 181 -6.28 -5.80 1.55
CA GLY A 181 -7.39 -6.26 0.70
C GLY A 181 -7.13 -6.10 -0.81
N LEU A 182 -6.18 -5.28 -1.23
CA LEU A 182 -5.97 -4.95 -2.64
C LEU A 182 -4.69 -5.56 -3.21
N THR A 183 -3.56 -5.40 -2.53
CA THR A 183 -2.22 -5.73 -3.05
C THR A 183 -2.07 -7.20 -3.44
N SER A 184 -2.58 -8.12 -2.63
CA SER A 184 -2.50 -9.57 -2.94
C SER A 184 -3.29 -9.92 -4.21
N TYR A 185 -4.44 -9.28 -4.40
CA TYR A 185 -5.24 -9.46 -5.61
C TYR A 185 -4.56 -8.83 -6.83
N GLN A 186 -3.91 -7.68 -6.67
CA GLN A 186 -3.11 -7.06 -7.72
C GLN A 186 -1.94 -7.94 -8.14
N LEU A 187 -1.20 -8.51 -7.18
CA LEU A 187 -0.13 -9.47 -7.47
C LEU A 187 -0.66 -10.70 -8.22
N TYR A 188 -1.80 -11.24 -7.81
CA TYR A 188 -2.44 -12.35 -8.54
C TYR A 188 -2.77 -11.98 -10.00
N LYS A 189 -3.25 -10.77 -10.26
CA LYS A 189 -3.62 -10.28 -11.59
C LYS A 189 -2.44 -9.86 -12.47
N ALA A 190 -1.30 -9.54 -11.86
CA ALA A 190 -0.15 -9.03 -12.58
C ALA A 190 0.49 -10.10 -13.47
N SER A 191 0.73 -9.75 -14.72
CA SER A 191 1.48 -10.56 -15.67
C SER A 191 2.98 -10.49 -15.37
N THR A 192 3.47 -9.29 -15.01
CA THR A 192 4.88 -9.03 -14.73
C THR A 192 5.04 -8.15 -13.49
N VAL A 193 5.81 -8.66 -12.52
CA VAL A 193 6.23 -7.93 -11.33
C VAL A 193 7.74 -7.84 -11.32
N ILE A 194 8.28 -6.62 -11.19
CA ILE A 194 9.70 -6.37 -10.98
C ILE A 194 9.92 -6.11 -9.48
N SER A 195 10.88 -6.78 -8.87
CA SER A 195 11.30 -6.53 -7.48
C SER A 195 12.75 -6.11 -7.45
N ILE A 196 13.05 -4.92 -6.90
CA ILE A 196 14.38 -4.31 -6.91
C ILE A 196 14.93 -4.12 -5.49
N PRO A 197 16.26 -4.27 -5.27
CA PRO A 197 16.89 -4.09 -3.96
C PRO A 197 17.19 -2.62 -3.68
N TYR A 198 16.22 -1.73 -3.89
CA TYR A 198 16.39 -0.28 -3.75
C TYR A 198 15.48 0.28 -2.67
N ILE A 199 16.04 0.92 -1.64
CA ILE A 199 15.26 1.62 -0.61
C ILE A 199 14.75 2.93 -1.21
N GLY A 200 13.49 2.90 -1.67
CA GLY A 200 12.82 4.02 -2.34
C GLY A 200 11.94 4.86 -1.42
N TYR A 201 11.54 4.32 -0.28
CA TYR A 201 10.54 4.93 0.61
C TYR A 201 11.01 4.96 2.05
N TYR A 202 10.77 6.09 2.72
CA TYR A 202 11.07 6.30 4.14
C TYR A 202 9.77 6.55 4.89
N TYR A 203 9.33 5.55 5.64
CA TYR A 203 8.16 5.60 6.50
C TYR A 203 8.54 6.17 7.86
N TYR A 204 7.92 7.27 8.29
CA TYR A 204 8.24 7.90 9.57
C TYR A 204 7.27 7.47 10.66
N LYS A 205 7.86 6.91 11.74
CA LYS A 205 7.12 6.55 12.95
C LYS A 205 6.62 7.80 13.65
N SER A 206 5.38 8.22 13.38
CA SER A 206 4.75 9.32 14.14
C SER A 206 4.06 8.79 15.41
N ASN A 207 4.08 9.59 16.49
CA ASN A 207 3.36 9.25 17.73
C ASN A 207 1.83 9.33 17.57
N ASN A 208 1.35 9.98 16.50
CA ASN A 208 -0.06 10.19 16.18
C ASN A 208 -0.55 9.33 15.00
N SER A 209 0.19 8.30 14.61
CA SER A 209 -0.20 7.42 13.52
C SER A 209 -1.56 6.77 13.79
N ILE A 210 -2.47 6.82 12.82
CA ILE A 210 -3.78 6.15 12.84
C ILE A 210 -3.63 4.65 13.15
N MET A 211 -2.49 4.05 12.79
CA MET A 211 -2.18 2.64 13.04
C MET A 211 -1.93 2.28 14.50
N ARG A 212 -1.66 3.28 15.38
CA ARG A 212 -1.25 3.07 16.78
C ARG A 212 -2.19 3.62 17.82
N ASN A 213 -3.44 3.83 17.46
CA ASN A 213 -4.43 4.23 18.44
C ASN A 213 -4.76 3.01 19.33
N ASP A 214 -4.54 3.13 20.67
CA ASP A 214 -4.82 2.10 21.68
C ASP A 214 -6.32 1.87 21.93
N ASP A 215 -7.18 2.37 21.04
CA ASP A 215 -8.62 2.15 21.06
C ASP A 215 -8.92 0.69 20.68
N TYR A 216 -9.43 -0.07 21.64
CA TYR A 216 -9.77 -1.48 21.49
C TYR A 216 -10.77 -1.72 20.35
N GLU A 217 -11.80 -0.89 20.20
CA GLU A 217 -12.79 -1.02 19.14
C GLU A 217 -12.16 -0.89 17.74
N LYS A 218 -11.16 0.00 17.60
CA LYS A 218 -10.39 0.10 16.35
C LYS A 218 -9.54 -1.13 16.10
N THR A 219 -8.95 -1.69 17.15
CA THR A 219 -8.14 -2.93 17.05
C THR A 219 -9.02 -4.10 16.64
N LYS A 220 -10.19 -4.26 17.28
CA LYS A 220 -11.19 -5.26 16.92
C LYS A 220 -11.66 -5.08 15.47
N LYS A 221 -12.00 -3.85 15.08
CA LYS A 221 -12.37 -3.55 13.68
C LYS A 221 -11.28 -3.96 12.70
N LYS A 222 -10.01 -3.65 12.97
CA LYS A 222 -8.88 -4.05 12.11
C LYS A 222 -8.81 -5.58 11.96
N ALA A 223 -8.96 -6.35 13.04
CA ALA A 223 -8.95 -7.80 12.99
C ALA A 223 -10.11 -8.34 12.13
N MET A 224 -11.32 -7.82 12.34
CA MET A 224 -12.49 -8.21 11.55
C MET A 224 -12.38 -7.84 10.08
N ASP A 225 -11.80 -6.68 9.76
CA ASP A 225 -11.59 -6.26 8.37
C ASP A 225 -10.51 -7.12 7.69
N VAL A 226 -9.46 -7.56 8.40
CA VAL A 226 -8.49 -8.54 7.87
C VAL A 226 -9.16 -9.88 7.57
N LEU A 227 -10.06 -10.36 8.44
CA LEU A 227 -10.85 -11.56 8.18
C LEU A 227 -11.70 -11.39 6.91
N TYR A 228 -12.43 -10.28 6.79
CA TYR A 228 -13.23 -9.95 5.61
C TYR A 228 -12.37 -9.97 4.33
N HIS A 229 -11.21 -9.31 4.34
CA HIS A 229 -10.31 -9.28 3.19
C HIS A 229 -9.79 -10.68 2.83
N THR A 230 -9.46 -11.50 3.84
CA THR A 230 -9.00 -12.88 3.63
C THR A 230 -10.10 -13.73 2.98
N GLU A 231 -11.33 -13.64 3.45
CA GLU A 231 -12.48 -14.32 2.84
C GLU A 231 -12.72 -13.85 1.40
N SER A 232 -12.60 -12.53 1.18
CA SER A 232 -12.70 -11.95 -0.15
C SER A 232 -11.61 -12.50 -1.09
N HIS A 233 -10.37 -12.62 -0.62
CA HIS A 233 -9.27 -13.21 -1.40
C HIS A 233 -9.55 -14.67 -1.75
N TYR A 234 -10.00 -15.47 -0.76
CA TYR A 234 -10.33 -16.86 -0.98
C TYR A 234 -11.36 -17.02 -2.09
N ASN A 235 -12.46 -16.26 -2.03
CA ASN A 235 -13.56 -16.35 -2.98
C ASN A 235 -13.24 -15.74 -4.37
N ASN A 236 -12.44 -14.67 -4.42
CA ASN A 236 -12.23 -13.91 -5.66
C ASN A 236 -11.07 -14.41 -6.51
N PHE A 237 -10.08 -15.10 -5.92
CA PHE A 237 -8.94 -15.55 -6.72
C PHE A 237 -8.22 -16.81 -6.22
N ILE A 238 -8.21 -17.08 -4.90
CA ILE A 238 -7.41 -18.21 -4.38
C ILE A 238 -7.98 -19.54 -4.88
N LEU A 239 -9.30 -19.67 -4.95
CA LEU A 239 -9.96 -20.87 -5.51
C LEU A 239 -9.62 -21.11 -6.97
N ASP A 240 -9.35 -20.05 -7.74
CA ASP A 240 -9.02 -20.13 -9.16
C ASP A 240 -7.56 -20.50 -9.44
N ILE A 241 -6.71 -20.58 -8.42
CA ILE A 241 -5.32 -21.01 -8.57
C ILE A 241 -5.27 -22.51 -8.83
N PRO A 242 -4.84 -22.95 -10.03
CA PRO A 242 -4.89 -24.37 -10.38
C PRO A 242 -3.83 -25.22 -9.64
N ASP A 243 -2.68 -24.63 -9.33
CA ASP A 243 -1.61 -25.33 -8.60
C ASP A 243 -1.96 -25.41 -7.11
N TYR A 244 -2.15 -26.62 -6.63
CA TYR A 244 -2.51 -26.91 -5.23
C TYR A 244 -1.47 -26.40 -4.23
N ASN A 245 -0.16 -26.54 -4.54
CA ASN A 245 0.91 -26.12 -3.61
C ASN A 245 0.95 -24.58 -3.49
N ILE A 246 0.85 -23.88 -4.61
CA ILE A 246 0.78 -22.40 -4.63
C ILE A 246 -0.45 -21.94 -3.84
N ARG A 247 -1.60 -22.48 -4.13
CA ARG A 247 -2.85 -22.18 -3.41
C ARG A 247 -2.71 -22.40 -1.91
N ARG A 248 -2.19 -23.55 -1.49
CA ARG A 248 -1.97 -23.90 -0.09
C ARG A 248 -0.99 -22.96 0.61
N ASN A 249 0.10 -22.59 -0.04
CA ASN A 249 1.07 -21.65 0.52
C ASN A 249 0.43 -20.27 0.81
N ILE A 250 -0.33 -19.76 -0.15
CA ILE A 250 -1.03 -18.48 -0.01
C ILE A 250 -2.11 -18.55 1.09
N ILE A 251 -2.90 -19.62 1.15
CA ILE A 251 -3.88 -19.82 2.21
C ILE A 251 -3.21 -19.87 3.58
N ASN A 252 -2.12 -20.63 3.73
CA ASN A 252 -1.39 -20.75 4.99
C ASN A 252 -0.86 -19.38 5.46
N TYR A 253 -0.34 -18.57 4.54
CA TYR A 253 0.07 -17.20 4.86
C TYR A 253 -1.10 -16.40 5.46
N PHE A 254 -2.26 -16.37 4.80
CA PHE A 254 -3.42 -15.62 5.30
C PHE A 254 -3.94 -16.15 6.62
N ILE A 255 -3.97 -17.48 6.82
CA ILE A 255 -4.31 -18.08 8.11
C ILE A 255 -3.35 -17.60 9.21
N ASN A 256 -2.04 -17.56 8.94
CA ASN A 256 -1.06 -17.07 9.90
C ASN A 256 -1.29 -15.59 10.26
N VAL A 257 -1.66 -14.77 9.27
CA VAL A 257 -2.04 -13.36 9.52
C VAL A 257 -3.26 -13.27 10.44
N LEU A 258 -4.30 -14.09 10.21
CA LEU A 258 -5.48 -14.14 11.07
C LEU A 258 -5.13 -14.59 12.49
N GLU A 259 -4.31 -15.64 12.64
CA GLU A 259 -3.85 -16.08 13.96
C GLU A 259 -3.08 -14.99 14.71
N HIS A 260 -2.22 -14.26 14.01
CA HIS A 260 -1.51 -13.12 14.61
C HIS A 260 -2.47 -11.99 15.02
N LYS A 261 -3.48 -11.66 14.21
CA LYS A 261 -4.46 -10.61 14.57
C LYS A 261 -5.30 -11.00 15.79
N LYS A 262 -5.58 -12.27 15.97
CA LYS A 262 -6.29 -12.80 17.14
C LYS A 262 -5.61 -12.44 18.46
N GLU A 263 -4.27 -12.35 18.50
CA GLU A 263 -3.52 -12.09 19.72
C GLU A 263 -3.78 -10.69 20.32
N TYR A 264 -4.31 -9.76 19.53
CA TYR A 264 -4.64 -8.40 19.96
C TYR A 264 -6.08 -8.24 20.45
N LEU A 265 -6.89 -9.31 20.44
CA LEU A 265 -8.27 -9.31 20.89
C LEU A 265 -8.37 -9.68 22.37
N ASP A 266 -9.40 -9.18 23.07
CA ASP A 266 -9.73 -9.59 24.43
C ASP A 266 -10.22 -11.04 24.49
N THR A 267 -10.49 -11.54 25.70
CA THR A 267 -10.78 -12.95 25.92
C THR A 267 -12.02 -13.46 25.16
N ASP A 268 -13.08 -12.65 25.07
CA ASP A 268 -14.34 -13.10 24.48
C ASP A 268 -14.33 -12.95 22.96
N ASP A 269 -13.87 -11.81 22.45
CA ASP A 269 -13.66 -11.58 21.02
C ASP A 269 -12.63 -12.55 20.44
N LYS A 270 -11.57 -12.87 21.21
CA LYS A 270 -10.57 -13.88 20.82
C LYS A 270 -11.16 -15.26 20.63
N LYS A 271 -12.07 -15.71 21.53
CA LYS A 271 -12.76 -17.01 21.41
C LYS A 271 -13.67 -17.06 20.18
N GLU A 272 -14.43 -15.99 19.95
CA GLU A 272 -15.30 -15.88 18.77
C GLU A 272 -14.46 -15.92 17.49
N TYR A 273 -13.44 -15.07 17.40
CA TYR A 273 -12.54 -15.01 16.25
C TYR A 273 -11.82 -16.33 15.99
N ASP A 274 -11.34 -17.01 17.04
CA ASP A 274 -10.71 -18.34 16.97
C ASP A 274 -11.68 -19.41 16.43
N SER A 275 -12.94 -19.37 16.84
CA SER A 275 -13.97 -20.29 16.32
C SER A 275 -14.20 -20.12 14.83
N ILE A 276 -14.22 -18.86 14.35
CA ILE A 276 -14.35 -18.54 12.92
C ILE A 276 -13.12 -19.06 12.15
N ILE A 277 -11.90 -18.78 12.62
CA ILE A 277 -10.67 -19.28 11.98
C ILE A 277 -10.67 -20.80 11.88
N LYS A 278 -11.10 -21.52 12.92
CA LYS A 278 -11.17 -22.98 12.91
C LYS A 278 -12.13 -23.53 11.85
N VAL A 279 -13.27 -22.88 11.65
CA VAL A 279 -14.20 -23.23 10.58
C VAL A 279 -13.55 -22.96 9.22
N LYS A 280 -12.97 -21.79 9.03
CA LYS A 280 -12.33 -21.39 7.76
C LYS A 280 -11.13 -22.28 7.41
N LYS A 281 -10.33 -22.68 8.38
CA LYS A 281 -9.24 -23.66 8.13
C LYS A 281 -9.75 -24.97 7.55
N LYS A 282 -10.89 -25.49 8.03
CA LYS A 282 -11.49 -26.72 7.50
C LYS A 282 -12.08 -26.53 6.10
N GLU A 283 -12.54 -25.30 5.79
CA GLU A 283 -13.10 -24.97 4.47
C GLU A 283 -11.99 -24.75 3.43
N TRP A 284 -10.90 -24.11 3.81
CA TRP A 284 -9.88 -23.61 2.88
C TRP A 284 -8.71 -24.58 2.65
N LEU A 285 -8.37 -25.45 3.62
CA LEU A 285 -7.29 -26.44 3.56
C LEU A 285 -7.81 -27.87 3.31
#